data_9313dc2ed100dfcdff31444218f30f8f
#
_entry.id   9313dc2ed100dfcdff31444218f30f8f
#
_cell.length_a   1.000
_cell.length_b   1.000
_cell.length_c   1.000
_cell.angle_alpha   90.00
_cell.angle_beta   90.00
_cell.angle_gamma   90.00
#
_symmetry.space_group_name_H-M   'P 1'
#
loop_
_entity.id
_entity.type
_entity.pdbx_description
1 polymer ?
#
loop_
_entity_poly.entity_id
_entity_poly.type
_entity_poly.pdbx_seq_one_letter_code
_entity_poly.pdbx_strand_id
1 'polypeptide(L)'
;MKSVNRLGLLSFVMWGLAAPALAQTQANPTGNRPTSYPYVTFGIDSFLQYAAELHEQDGYNAFDLTRGYFKIHAQLTDRVGVRFVPDVRPITDASLDRNLALRLEYASLDVQATERTQVMFGLHETPWLTFEESVNRYRVLGPLFAERLALIPGATDLGASVKVTGERTQVHVGVYNGEGYGRAELDKYKSIDGRATFRPFSDDSELGKVTISGFYQYGWYAKDRPRNVAIVMGSYENERLLGTVQYLSATDNPFVAVDVKRRGLSFFGEGRQGPTGWAGIFGLDVFVPDVSIDNDTRRRYLFGGAHWTEAGTGRFGVVVSLVQEYGSASSQLLSRRLQAQTLIEF
;
A
#
# COMPACT_ATOMS: atom_id res chain seq x y z
N MET A 1 31.10 41.77 -8.50
CA MET A 1 30.86 41.76 -7.04
C MET A 1 30.15 40.45 -6.70
N LYS A 2 30.83 39.60 -5.91
CA LYS A 2 30.42 38.25 -5.55
C LYS A 2 29.55 38.31 -4.32
N SER A 3 28.38 37.68 -4.30
CA SER A 3 27.67 37.37 -3.07
C SER A 3 27.56 35.84 -2.91
N VAL A 4 28.20 35.36 -1.87
CA VAL A 4 28.22 33.97 -1.41
C VAL A 4 27.04 33.78 -0.49
N ASN A 5 26.11 32.91 -0.83
CA ASN A 5 25.05 32.48 0.10
C ASN A 5 25.53 31.24 0.87
N ARG A 6 25.54 31.38 2.18
CA ARG A 6 25.91 30.35 3.18
C ARG A 6 24.72 29.39 3.37
N LEU A 7 24.96 28.10 3.11
CA LEU A 7 24.12 27.02 3.63
C LEU A 7 24.37 26.87 5.13
N GLY A 8 23.32 27.05 5.91
CA GLY A 8 23.33 26.73 7.35
C GLY A 8 23.08 25.23 7.56
N LEU A 9 24.07 24.54 8.12
CA LEU A 9 23.91 23.18 8.67
C LEU A 9 23.05 23.25 9.93
N LEU A 10 21.88 22.60 9.93
CA LEU A 10 21.11 22.32 11.14
C LEU A 10 21.64 21.03 11.77
N SER A 11 22.35 21.17 12.88
CA SER A 11 22.78 20.07 13.75
C SER A 11 21.63 19.66 14.66
N PHE A 12 21.07 18.46 14.47
CA PHE A 12 20.14 17.85 15.43
C PHE A 12 20.92 17.07 16.49
N VAL A 13 20.84 17.53 17.71
CA VAL A 13 21.32 16.81 18.90
C VAL A 13 20.22 15.86 19.36
N MET A 14 20.47 14.55 19.30
CA MET A 14 19.59 13.53 19.87
C MET A 14 19.97 13.24 21.33
N TRP A 15 19.02 13.42 22.24
CA TRP A 15 19.08 12.90 23.61
C TRP A 15 18.38 11.53 23.67
N GLY A 16 19.12 10.51 24.12
CA GLY A 16 18.60 9.17 24.28
C GLY A 16 17.85 8.97 25.59
N LEU A 17 16.73 8.28 25.51
CA LEU A 17 16.09 7.60 26.65
C LEU A 17 15.84 6.16 26.25
N ALA A 18 16.45 5.24 27.00
CA ALA A 18 16.32 3.80 26.80
C ALA A 18 15.10 3.26 27.55
N ALA A 19 14.25 2.53 26.85
CA ALA A 19 13.24 1.64 27.41
C ALA A 19 13.05 0.42 26.48
N PRO A 20 12.71 -0.77 27.01
CA PRO A 20 12.76 -2.02 26.25
C PRO A 20 11.70 -2.08 25.15
N ALA A 21 12.10 -2.59 24.00
CA ALA A 21 11.30 -2.66 22.80
C ALA A 21 10.64 -4.03 22.64
N LEU A 22 9.35 -4.04 22.32
CA LEU A 22 8.72 -5.16 21.64
C LEU A 22 8.81 -4.89 20.14
N ALA A 23 9.69 -5.59 19.47
CA ALA A 23 9.84 -5.56 18.03
C ALA A 23 8.63 -6.24 17.40
N GLN A 24 7.77 -5.49 16.69
CA GLN A 24 6.96 -6.10 15.66
C GLN A 24 7.85 -6.37 14.45
N THR A 25 8.52 -7.49 14.48
CA THR A 25 8.94 -8.22 13.29
C THR A 25 7.66 -8.55 12.51
N GLN A 26 7.62 -8.31 11.20
CA GLN A 26 6.72 -9.07 10.34
C GLN A 26 6.90 -10.53 10.76
N ALA A 27 5.80 -11.16 11.19
CA ALA A 27 5.83 -12.47 11.77
C ALA A 27 6.44 -13.44 10.74
N ASN A 28 7.68 -13.83 10.99
CA ASN A 28 8.17 -15.07 10.46
C ASN A 28 7.29 -16.17 11.10
N PRO A 29 6.60 -17.00 10.32
CA PRO A 29 5.83 -18.08 10.89
C PRO A 29 6.79 -18.95 11.70
N THR A 30 6.49 -19.06 12.97
CA THR A 30 7.02 -19.96 13.99
C THR A 30 7.98 -21.03 13.48
N GLY A 31 9.24 -20.71 13.41
CA GLY A 31 10.33 -21.63 13.19
C GLY A 31 11.56 -21.09 13.89
N ASN A 32 12.33 -21.92 14.59
CA ASN A 32 13.60 -21.56 15.20
C ASN A 32 14.35 -20.59 14.29
N ARG A 33 14.70 -19.40 14.81
CA ARG A 33 15.60 -18.50 14.08
C ARG A 33 16.85 -19.30 13.72
N PRO A 34 17.28 -19.29 12.46
CA PRO A 34 18.51 -19.96 12.09
C PRO A 34 19.62 -19.50 13.01
N THR A 35 20.39 -20.44 13.56
CA THR A 35 21.48 -20.14 14.50
C THR A 35 22.72 -19.62 13.80
N SER A 36 22.69 -19.53 12.47
CA SER A 36 23.83 -19.06 11.65
C SER A 36 23.37 -18.16 10.52
N TYR A 37 24.19 -17.16 10.19
CA TYR A 37 24.05 -16.28 9.04
C TYR A 37 25.07 -16.65 7.96
N PRO A 38 24.78 -16.39 6.65
CA PRO A 38 23.52 -15.91 6.12
C PRO A 38 22.47 -17.02 6.03
N TYR A 39 21.19 -16.64 6.02
CA TYR A 39 20.10 -17.54 5.64
C TYR A 39 19.15 -16.87 4.66
N VAL A 40 18.45 -17.66 3.86
CA VAL A 40 17.51 -17.19 2.85
C VAL A 40 16.15 -17.84 3.10
N THR A 41 15.09 -17.02 3.02
CA THR A 41 13.70 -17.49 3.02
C THR A 41 13.08 -17.21 1.67
N PHE A 42 12.16 -18.10 1.27
CA PHE A 42 11.40 -18.00 0.03
C PHE A 42 9.91 -17.96 0.35
N GLY A 43 9.16 -17.24 -0.46
CA GLY A 43 7.70 -17.21 -0.39
C GLY A 43 7.11 -16.92 -1.74
N ILE A 44 5.82 -17.22 -1.90
CA ILE A 44 5.06 -16.92 -3.12
C ILE A 44 3.71 -16.34 -2.71
N ASP A 45 3.29 -15.25 -3.39
CA ASP A 45 1.91 -14.83 -3.41
C ASP A 45 1.37 -14.93 -4.82
N SER A 46 0.17 -15.48 -4.96
CA SER A 46 -0.53 -15.58 -6.24
C SER A 46 -1.97 -15.09 -6.10
N PHE A 47 -2.35 -14.16 -6.98
CA PHE A 47 -3.67 -13.55 -7.04
C PHE A 47 -4.33 -13.94 -8.37
N LEU A 48 -5.24 -14.89 -8.31
CA LEU A 48 -6.01 -15.34 -9.47
C LEU A 48 -7.42 -14.76 -9.40
N GLN A 49 -7.99 -14.45 -10.54
CA GLN A 49 -9.38 -14.00 -10.58
C GLN A 49 -10.11 -14.55 -11.81
N TYR A 50 -11.41 -14.67 -11.65
CA TYR A 50 -12.39 -14.55 -12.73
C TYR A 50 -13.14 -13.25 -12.51
N ALA A 51 -13.27 -12.41 -13.55
CA ALA A 51 -14.06 -11.18 -13.47
C ALA A 51 -14.95 -11.04 -14.70
N ALA A 52 -16.20 -10.62 -14.48
CA ALA A 52 -17.18 -10.36 -15.55
C ALA A 52 -17.79 -8.97 -15.35
N GLU A 53 -17.73 -8.13 -16.39
CA GLU A 53 -18.49 -6.88 -16.47
C GLU A 53 -19.95 -7.20 -16.80
N LEU A 54 -20.88 -6.69 -15.98
CA LEU A 54 -22.30 -6.97 -16.09
C LEU A 54 -23.11 -5.79 -16.62
N HIS A 55 -22.50 -4.63 -16.80
CA HIS A 55 -23.18 -3.42 -17.26
C HIS A 55 -23.14 -3.30 -18.78
N GLU A 56 -22.04 -3.65 -19.41
CA GLU A 56 -21.84 -3.63 -20.86
C GLU A 56 -22.03 -5.02 -21.47
N GLN A 57 -22.76 -5.09 -22.59
CA GLN A 57 -23.11 -6.38 -23.23
C GLN A 57 -21.87 -7.13 -23.73
N ASP A 58 -20.87 -6.41 -24.24
CA ASP A 58 -19.58 -6.94 -24.71
C ASP A 58 -18.44 -6.60 -23.74
N GLY A 59 -18.78 -6.50 -22.45
CA GLY A 59 -17.83 -6.13 -21.41
C GLY A 59 -16.81 -7.22 -21.12
N TYR A 60 -15.78 -6.85 -20.38
CA TYR A 60 -14.70 -7.74 -19.96
C TYR A 60 -15.22 -9.00 -19.25
N ASN A 61 -14.73 -10.16 -19.68
CA ASN A 61 -15.07 -11.47 -19.11
C ASN A 61 -13.87 -12.42 -19.27
N ALA A 62 -13.08 -12.62 -18.21
CA ALA A 62 -11.87 -13.42 -18.30
C ALA A 62 -11.41 -14.02 -16.96
N PHE A 63 -10.58 -15.05 -17.08
CA PHE A 63 -9.70 -15.53 -16.02
C PHE A 63 -8.34 -14.87 -16.15
N ASP A 64 -7.79 -14.36 -15.04
CA ASP A 64 -6.50 -13.69 -15.00
C ASP A 64 -5.65 -14.12 -13.82
N LEU A 65 -4.32 -14.06 -14.03
CA LEU A 65 -3.35 -13.87 -12.97
C LEU A 65 -3.17 -12.35 -12.79
N THR A 66 -3.78 -11.77 -11.75
CA THR A 66 -3.69 -10.32 -11.55
C THR A 66 -2.34 -9.89 -11.00
N ARG A 67 -1.71 -10.71 -10.17
CA ARG A 67 -0.36 -10.53 -9.60
C ARG A 67 0.24 -11.87 -9.19
N GLY A 68 1.57 -11.94 -9.23
CA GLY A 68 2.33 -13.06 -8.69
C GLY A 68 3.67 -12.59 -8.18
N TYR A 69 4.00 -12.86 -6.92
CA TYR A 69 5.24 -12.45 -6.28
C TYR A 69 6.10 -13.65 -5.93
N PHE A 70 7.40 -13.55 -6.24
CA PHE A 70 8.41 -14.47 -5.73
C PHE A 70 9.24 -13.73 -4.68
N LYS A 71 9.01 -14.02 -3.42
CA LYS A 71 9.67 -13.35 -2.29
C LYS A 71 10.97 -14.06 -1.95
N ILE A 72 12.08 -13.36 -2.05
CA ILE A 72 13.40 -13.82 -1.64
C ILE A 72 13.93 -12.85 -0.59
N HIS A 73 14.08 -13.32 0.64
CA HIS A 73 14.64 -12.55 1.73
C HIS A 73 15.91 -13.23 2.23
N ALA A 74 17.04 -12.54 2.11
CA ALA A 74 18.32 -12.99 2.62
C ALA A 74 18.68 -12.17 3.86
N GLN A 75 18.86 -12.83 4.99
CA GLN A 75 19.38 -12.23 6.22
C GLN A 75 20.89 -12.48 6.26
N LEU A 76 21.69 -11.42 6.10
CA LEU A 76 23.15 -11.52 5.99
C LEU A 76 23.81 -11.51 7.37
N THR A 77 23.26 -10.76 8.31
CA THR A 77 23.67 -10.69 9.71
C THR A 77 22.43 -10.53 10.60
N ASP A 78 22.60 -10.42 11.90
CA ASP A 78 21.50 -10.09 12.84
C ASP A 78 20.80 -8.74 12.52
N ARG A 79 21.49 -7.84 11.79
CA ARG A 79 21.02 -6.47 11.50
C ARG A 79 20.86 -6.13 10.03
N VAL A 80 21.40 -6.93 9.13
CA VAL A 80 21.45 -6.61 7.69
C VAL A 80 20.69 -7.66 6.91
N GLY A 81 19.65 -7.22 6.22
CA GLY A 81 18.83 -8.04 5.32
C GLY A 81 18.81 -7.47 3.91
N VAL A 82 18.50 -8.32 2.95
CA VAL A 82 18.27 -7.99 1.54
C VAL A 82 16.94 -8.57 1.12
N ARG A 83 16.11 -7.78 0.42
CA ARG A 83 14.87 -8.25 -0.21
C ARG A 83 15.02 -8.20 -1.72
N PHE A 84 14.58 -9.25 -2.40
CA PHE A 84 14.48 -9.31 -3.85
C PHE A 84 13.16 -9.97 -4.22
N VAL A 85 12.24 -9.19 -4.80
CA VAL A 85 10.87 -9.65 -5.08
C VAL A 85 10.49 -9.33 -6.52
N PRO A 86 10.64 -10.30 -7.44
CA PRO A 86 10.01 -10.24 -8.76
C PRO A 86 8.48 -10.25 -8.67
N ASP A 87 7.84 -9.40 -9.50
CA ASP A 87 6.40 -9.24 -9.66
C ASP A 87 6.00 -9.66 -11.09
N VAL A 88 5.13 -10.64 -11.20
CA VAL A 88 4.51 -11.08 -12.47
C VAL A 88 3.09 -10.54 -12.56
N ARG A 89 2.78 -9.84 -13.64
CA ARG A 89 1.44 -9.28 -13.85
C ARG A 89 1.06 -9.15 -15.33
N PRO A 90 -0.25 -9.00 -15.63
CA PRO A 90 -0.71 -8.77 -16.99
C PRO A 90 -0.11 -7.51 -17.61
N ILE A 91 0.15 -7.60 -18.91
CA ILE A 91 0.48 -6.45 -19.76
C ILE A 91 -0.82 -6.03 -20.46
N THR A 92 -1.09 -4.72 -20.45
CA THR A 92 -2.24 -4.13 -21.13
C THR A 92 -1.90 -3.57 -22.51
N ASP A 93 -0.62 -3.61 -22.91
CA ASP A 93 -0.17 -3.13 -24.21
C ASP A 93 -0.44 -4.20 -25.28
N ALA A 94 -1.48 -3.97 -26.09
CA ALA A 94 -1.90 -4.87 -27.16
C ALA A 94 -0.87 -4.99 -28.32
N SER A 95 0.14 -4.12 -28.38
CA SER A 95 1.22 -4.20 -29.38
C SER A 95 2.27 -5.26 -29.02
N LEU A 96 2.27 -5.75 -27.77
CA LEU A 96 3.19 -6.78 -27.32
C LEU A 96 2.52 -8.15 -27.45
N ASP A 97 3.18 -9.06 -28.16
CA ASP A 97 2.77 -10.46 -28.30
C ASP A 97 3.01 -11.27 -27.00
N ARG A 98 2.59 -10.68 -25.87
CA ARG A 98 2.77 -11.23 -24.51
C ARG A 98 1.63 -10.78 -23.63
N ASN A 99 1.17 -11.68 -22.79
CA ASN A 99 0.11 -11.37 -21.81
C ASN A 99 0.63 -11.12 -20.39
N LEU A 100 1.91 -11.46 -20.09
CA LEU A 100 2.52 -11.29 -18.77
C LEU A 100 3.88 -10.60 -18.86
N ALA A 101 4.17 -9.72 -17.89
CA ALA A 101 5.47 -9.11 -17.67
C ALA A 101 6.04 -9.49 -16.31
N LEU A 102 7.35 -9.68 -16.28
CA LEU A 102 8.14 -9.75 -15.05
C LEU A 102 8.71 -8.37 -14.76
N ARG A 103 8.49 -7.87 -13.56
CA ARG A 103 9.05 -6.62 -13.04
C ARG A 103 9.72 -6.89 -11.70
N LEU A 104 10.44 -5.92 -11.19
CA LEU A 104 11.04 -6.00 -9.87
C LEU A 104 10.28 -5.05 -8.93
N GLU A 105 9.67 -5.60 -7.88
CA GLU A 105 8.97 -4.79 -6.87
C GLU A 105 9.89 -4.41 -5.71
N TYR A 106 10.77 -5.32 -5.27
CA TYR A 106 11.79 -5.03 -4.26
C TYR A 106 13.18 -5.44 -4.75
N ALA A 107 14.15 -4.56 -4.51
CA ALA A 107 15.59 -4.82 -4.55
C ALA A 107 16.23 -3.90 -3.51
N SER A 108 16.20 -4.27 -2.25
CA SER A 108 16.56 -3.40 -1.13
C SER A 108 17.55 -4.00 -0.19
N LEU A 109 18.34 -3.10 0.41
CA LEU A 109 19.14 -3.33 1.61
C LEU A 109 18.38 -2.77 2.81
N ASP A 110 18.13 -3.61 3.80
CA ASP A 110 17.45 -3.27 5.03
C ASP A 110 18.44 -3.39 6.20
N VAL A 111 18.66 -2.29 6.92
CA VAL A 111 19.60 -2.24 8.05
C VAL A 111 18.85 -1.91 9.33
N GLN A 112 18.87 -2.81 10.29
CA GLN A 112 18.38 -2.57 11.63
C GLN A 112 19.45 -1.79 12.42
N ALA A 113 19.41 -0.45 12.34
CA ALA A 113 20.40 0.42 12.97
C ALA A 113 20.34 0.36 14.49
N THR A 114 19.13 0.27 15.06
CA THR A 114 18.85 0.04 16.49
C THR A 114 17.67 -0.91 16.63
N GLU A 115 17.33 -1.34 17.84
CA GLU A 115 16.13 -2.17 18.07
C GLU A 115 14.82 -1.53 17.55
N ARG A 116 14.79 -0.20 17.43
CA ARG A 116 13.61 0.57 17.03
C ARG A 116 13.73 1.22 15.65
N THR A 117 14.93 1.27 15.08
CA THR A 117 15.22 2.06 13.88
C THR A 117 15.70 1.17 12.76
N GLN A 118 14.96 1.14 11.68
CA GLN A 118 15.30 0.49 10.43
C GLN A 118 15.63 1.56 9.37
N VAL A 119 16.72 1.36 8.64
CA VAL A 119 17.11 2.16 7.48
C VAL A 119 16.99 1.27 6.25
N MET A 120 16.36 1.77 5.20
CA MET A 120 16.16 1.04 3.94
C MET A 120 16.77 1.83 2.79
N PHE A 121 17.37 1.13 1.84
CA PHE A 121 17.98 1.71 0.64
C PHE A 121 17.76 0.82 -0.57
N GLY A 122 17.51 1.42 -1.73
CA GLY A 122 17.24 0.74 -2.99
C GLY A 122 15.76 0.80 -3.36
N LEU A 123 15.28 -0.21 -4.07
CA LEU A 123 13.86 -0.34 -4.41
C LEU A 123 13.13 -0.97 -3.22
N HIS A 124 12.43 -0.16 -2.43
CA HIS A 124 11.81 -0.58 -1.18
C HIS A 124 10.46 0.11 -0.95
N GLU A 125 9.78 -0.29 0.12
CA GLU A 125 8.46 0.19 0.48
C GLU A 125 8.38 1.71 0.64
N THR A 126 7.32 2.32 0.07
CA THR A 126 6.91 3.69 0.40
C THR A 126 6.10 3.69 1.69
N PRO A 127 6.02 4.83 2.42
CA PRO A 127 5.40 4.85 3.74
C PRO A 127 3.91 4.49 3.80
N TRP A 128 3.15 4.63 2.71
CA TRP A 128 1.69 4.50 2.77
C TRP A 128 1.14 3.16 2.31
N LEU A 129 1.31 2.77 1.05
CA LEU A 129 0.56 1.64 0.49
C LEU A 129 0.86 0.32 1.20
N THR A 130 2.12 0.01 1.47
CA THR A 130 2.50 -1.20 2.21
C THR A 130 1.93 -1.21 3.63
N PHE A 131 1.85 -0.02 4.27
CA PHE A 131 1.19 0.11 5.57
C PHE A 131 -0.32 -0.14 5.45
N GLU A 132 -1.01 0.48 4.48
CA GLU A 132 -2.43 0.26 4.25
C GLU A 132 -2.74 -1.21 3.94
N GLU A 133 -1.88 -1.89 3.16
CA GLU A 133 -1.95 -3.34 2.90
C GLU A 133 -1.82 -4.18 4.19
N SER A 134 -0.98 -3.75 5.13
CA SER A 134 -0.83 -4.44 6.42
C SER A 134 -2.07 -4.32 7.32
N VAL A 135 -2.87 -3.28 7.13
CA VAL A 135 -4.15 -3.08 7.82
C VAL A 135 -5.29 -3.77 7.07
N ASN A 136 -5.36 -3.55 5.75
CA ASN A 136 -6.41 -4.11 4.90
C ASN A 136 -5.88 -5.31 4.11
N ARG A 137 -6.10 -6.51 4.63
CA ARG A 137 -5.62 -7.78 4.05
C ARG A 137 -6.28 -8.19 2.72
N TYR A 138 -7.20 -7.37 2.20
CA TYR A 138 -7.95 -7.65 0.97
C TYR A 138 -7.27 -7.09 -0.30
N ARG A 139 -5.94 -7.12 -0.35
CA ARG A 139 -5.17 -6.74 -1.55
C ARG A 139 -5.58 -7.53 -2.80
N VAL A 140 -6.12 -8.72 -2.61
CA VAL A 140 -6.68 -9.58 -3.66
C VAL A 140 -7.82 -8.88 -4.43
N LEU A 141 -8.56 -7.95 -3.83
CA LEU A 141 -9.62 -7.16 -4.47
C LEU A 141 -9.10 -6.14 -5.49
N GLY A 142 -7.80 -5.93 -5.57
CA GLY A 142 -7.15 -4.98 -6.47
C GLY A 142 -6.45 -3.82 -5.77
N PRO A 143 -6.17 -2.73 -6.51
CA PRO A 143 -5.50 -1.55 -5.98
C PRO A 143 -6.26 -0.91 -4.82
N LEU A 144 -5.51 -0.45 -3.80
CA LEU A 144 -6.04 0.31 -2.68
C LEU A 144 -6.53 1.71 -3.11
N PHE A 145 -7.21 2.44 -2.22
CA PHE A 145 -7.93 3.65 -2.60
C PHE A 145 -7.07 4.69 -3.32
N ALA A 146 -5.97 5.16 -2.72
CA ALA A 146 -5.10 6.17 -3.31
C ALA A 146 -4.35 5.67 -4.57
N GLU A 147 -3.99 4.39 -4.60
CA GLU A 147 -3.35 3.73 -5.75
C GLU A 147 -4.33 3.62 -6.94
N ARG A 148 -5.59 3.22 -6.70
CA ARG A 148 -6.64 3.14 -7.74
C ARG A 148 -6.94 4.49 -8.38
N LEU A 149 -6.81 5.58 -7.61
CA LEU A 149 -6.95 6.94 -8.09
C LEU A 149 -5.69 7.47 -8.81
N ALA A 150 -4.63 6.66 -8.90
CA ALA A 150 -3.33 7.01 -9.46
C ALA A 150 -2.66 8.22 -8.77
N LEU A 151 -3.00 8.49 -7.51
CA LEU A 151 -2.43 9.57 -6.71
C LEU A 151 -1.12 9.16 -6.03
N ILE A 152 -1.01 7.88 -5.63
CA ILE A 152 0.23 7.28 -5.17
C ILE A 152 0.67 6.26 -6.23
N PRO A 153 1.93 6.34 -6.75
CA PRO A 153 2.33 5.59 -7.94
C PRO A 153 2.58 4.10 -7.71
N GLY A 154 2.87 3.68 -6.48
CA GLY A 154 3.13 2.28 -6.16
C GLY A 154 3.49 2.04 -4.70
N ALA A 155 3.45 0.77 -4.31
CA ALA A 155 3.80 0.33 -2.96
C ALA A 155 5.30 0.49 -2.67
N THR A 156 6.14 0.47 -3.73
CA THR A 156 7.60 0.59 -3.65
C THR A 156 8.11 1.62 -4.63
N ASP A 157 9.29 2.18 -4.31
CA ASP A 157 10.02 3.09 -5.19
C ASP A 157 11.52 3.07 -4.84
N LEU A 158 12.37 3.50 -5.78
CA LEU A 158 13.80 3.67 -5.57
C LEU A 158 14.06 4.87 -4.66
N GLY A 159 14.78 4.64 -3.56
CA GLY A 159 15.05 5.70 -2.61
C GLY A 159 15.80 5.27 -1.37
N ALA A 160 15.70 6.08 -0.33
CA ALA A 160 16.21 5.81 1.01
C ALA A 160 15.18 6.27 2.04
N SER A 161 14.99 5.46 3.08
CA SER A 161 14.05 5.81 4.15
C SER A 161 14.51 5.33 5.52
N VAL A 162 13.88 5.91 6.55
CA VAL A 162 14.06 5.54 7.95
C VAL A 162 12.67 5.27 8.55
N LYS A 163 12.54 4.12 9.19
CA LYS A 163 11.35 3.72 9.95
C LYS A 163 11.71 3.55 11.42
N VAL A 164 11.02 4.30 12.29
CA VAL A 164 11.19 4.24 13.74
C VAL A 164 9.92 3.72 14.37
N THR A 165 10.03 2.62 15.12
CA THR A 165 8.90 1.97 15.79
C THR A 165 9.04 2.09 17.30
N GLY A 166 8.16 2.85 17.93
CA GLY A 166 8.00 2.91 19.38
C GLY A 166 6.90 1.93 19.85
N GLU A 167 6.57 1.97 21.12
CA GLU A 167 5.53 1.10 21.71
C GLU A 167 4.13 1.36 21.09
N ARG A 168 3.79 2.64 20.91
CA ARG A 168 2.48 3.08 20.42
C ARG A 168 2.56 3.95 19.17
N THR A 169 3.76 4.19 18.68
CA THR A 169 3.97 5.09 17.54
C THR A 169 4.87 4.44 16.52
N GLN A 170 4.62 4.72 15.26
CA GLN A 170 5.53 4.39 14.19
C GLN A 170 5.64 5.58 13.26
N VAL A 171 6.87 5.96 12.93
CA VAL A 171 7.16 7.00 11.94
C VAL A 171 7.99 6.39 10.83
N HIS A 172 7.61 6.66 9.59
CA HIS A 172 8.35 6.24 8.41
C HIS A 172 8.49 7.45 7.47
N VAL A 173 9.72 7.85 7.19
CA VAL A 173 10.04 9.01 6.32
C VAL A 173 11.08 8.59 5.31
N GLY A 174 10.91 8.99 4.06
CA GLY A 174 11.85 8.66 2.99
C GLY A 174 11.89 9.71 1.89
N VAL A 175 12.93 9.59 1.08
CA VAL A 175 13.14 10.33 -0.18
C VAL A 175 13.19 9.30 -1.30
N TYR A 176 12.37 9.49 -2.31
CA TYR A 176 12.16 8.53 -3.39
C TYR A 176 12.27 9.22 -4.76
N ASN A 177 12.46 8.44 -5.80
CA ASN A 177 12.39 8.96 -7.17
C ASN A 177 11.02 9.62 -7.44
N GLY A 178 9.93 8.98 -7.04
CA GLY A 178 8.59 9.54 -7.18
C GLY A 178 7.76 8.88 -8.29
N GLU A 179 8.36 8.05 -9.14
CA GLU A 179 7.66 7.40 -10.26
C GLU A 179 7.03 6.05 -9.87
N GLY A 180 7.48 5.46 -8.76
CA GLY A 180 7.14 4.10 -8.35
C GLY A 180 7.89 3.03 -9.15
N TYR A 181 7.90 1.81 -8.65
CA TYR A 181 8.70 0.71 -9.21
C TYR A 181 8.33 0.31 -10.66
N GLY A 182 7.18 0.72 -11.13
CA GLY A 182 6.68 0.36 -12.46
C GLY A 182 7.15 1.27 -13.59
N ARG A 183 7.89 2.32 -13.30
CA ARG A 183 8.31 3.33 -14.28
C ARG A 183 9.80 3.66 -14.09
N ALA A 184 10.44 4.05 -15.19
CA ALA A 184 11.79 4.59 -15.15
C ALA A 184 11.76 6.03 -14.64
N GLU A 185 12.82 6.44 -13.94
CA GLU A 185 13.09 7.84 -13.60
C GLU A 185 13.28 8.65 -14.89
N LEU A 186 12.48 9.67 -15.07
CA LEU A 186 12.49 10.53 -16.27
C LEU A 186 13.05 11.92 -16.00
N ASP A 187 13.18 12.32 -14.74
CA ASP A 187 13.61 13.65 -14.37
C ASP A 187 14.47 13.66 -13.07
N LYS A 188 14.77 14.84 -12.57
CA LYS A 188 15.59 15.05 -11.37
C LYS A 188 14.79 15.31 -10.09
N TYR A 189 13.48 15.40 -10.19
CA TYR A 189 12.63 15.70 -9.06
C TYR A 189 12.40 14.46 -8.22
N LYS A 190 12.35 14.65 -6.91
CA LYS A 190 12.19 13.56 -5.94
C LYS A 190 10.97 13.79 -5.08
N SER A 191 10.34 12.73 -4.62
CA SER A 191 9.30 12.83 -3.61
C SER A 191 9.88 12.69 -2.21
N ILE A 192 9.28 13.40 -1.27
CA ILE A 192 9.50 13.23 0.17
C ILE A 192 8.20 12.74 0.74
N ASP A 193 8.24 11.54 1.29
CA ASP A 193 7.08 10.85 1.80
C ASP A 193 7.23 10.63 3.30
N GLY A 194 6.17 10.89 4.06
CA GLY A 194 6.19 10.70 5.50
C GLY A 194 4.87 10.14 6.02
N ARG A 195 4.95 9.18 6.94
CA ARG A 195 3.80 8.64 7.68
C ARG A 195 4.09 8.60 9.16
N ALA A 196 3.09 8.99 9.96
CA ALA A 196 3.06 8.77 11.40
C ALA A 196 1.80 7.97 11.76
N THR A 197 1.98 6.95 12.59
CA THR A 197 0.89 6.11 13.11
C THR A 197 0.91 6.14 14.63
N PHE A 198 -0.24 6.27 15.24
CA PHE A 198 -0.44 6.23 16.69
C PHE A 198 -1.47 5.17 17.07
N ARG A 199 -1.17 4.39 18.11
CA ARG A 199 -2.06 3.38 18.72
C ARG A 199 -2.49 3.89 20.10
N PRO A 200 -3.73 4.39 20.24
CA PRO A 200 -4.19 5.00 21.48
C PRO A 200 -4.37 3.99 22.62
N PHE A 201 -4.65 2.74 22.30
CA PHE A 201 -4.90 1.67 23.27
C PHE A 201 -3.75 0.67 23.31
N SER A 202 -3.58 -0.04 24.43
CA SER A 202 -2.65 -1.17 24.54
C SER A 202 -3.17 -2.37 23.72
N ASP A 203 -2.27 -3.27 23.37
CA ASP A 203 -2.62 -4.48 22.61
C ASP A 203 -3.58 -5.40 23.38
N ASP A 204 -3.61 -5.30 24.72
CA ASP A 204 -4.52 -6.04 25.62
C ASP A 204 -5.89 -5.36 25.77
N SER A 205 -6.14 -4.26 25.06
CA SER A 205 -7.40 -3.53 25.16
C SER A 205 -8.56 -4.32 24.53
N GLU A 206 -9.69 -4.40 25.24
CA GLU A 206 -10.95 -4.97 24.71
C GLU A 206 -11.48 -4.21 23.47
N LEU A 207 -11.06 -2.95 23.29
CA LEU A 207 -11.39 -2.15 22.10
C LEU A 207 -10.66 -2.64 20.84
N GLY A 208 -9.77 -3.63 20.97
CA GLY A 208 -8.97 -4.12 19.85
C GLY A 208 -7.85 -3.16 19.45
N LYS A 209 -7.33 -3.35 18.25
CA LYS A 209 -6.22 -2.55 17.72
C LYS A 209 -6.76 -1.35 16.95
N VAL A 210 -6.99 -0.24 17.66
CA VAL A 210 -7.29 1.04 17.01
C VAL A 210 -5.99 1.70 16.59
N THR A 211 -5.91 2.16 15.34
CA THR A 211 -4.80 3.01 14.89
C THR A 211 -5.31 4.29 14.23
N ILE A 212 -4.55 5.36 14.41
CA ILE A 212 -4.74 6.63 13.69
C ILE A 212 -3.44 6.91 12.94
N SER A 213 -3.54 7.11 11.64
CA SER A 213 -2.38 7.30 10.78
C SER A 213 -2.54 8.54 9.91
N GLY A 214 -1.49 9.32 9.79
CA GLY A 214 -1.39 10.44 8.87
C GLY A 214 -0.25 10.22 7.90
N PHE A 215 -0.46 10.54 6.62
CA PHE A 215 0.54 10.47 5.55
C PHE A 215 0.57 11.77 4.78
N TYR A 216 1.76 12.14 4.34
CA TYR A 216 1.95 13.24 3.42
C TYR A 216 3.06 12.90 2.41
N GLN A 217 2.76 13.12 1.13
CA GLN A 217 3.71 13.09 0.02
C GLN A 217 3.87 14.51 -0.53
N TYR A 218 5.12 14.95 -0.65
CA TYR A 218 5.51 16.17 -1.35
C TYR A 218 6.37 15.77 -2.55
N GLY A 219 5.82 15.90 -3.76
CA GLY A 219 6.48 15.44 -4.96
C GLY A 219 6.02 16.16 -6.22
N TRP A 220 6.51 15.67 -7.36
CA TRP A 220 6.23 16.23 -8.69
C TRP A 220 6.11 15.11 -9.72
N TYR A 221 5.34 15.34 -10.78
CA TYR A 221 5.39 14.54 -12.01
C TYR A 221 6.50 14.99 -12.95
N ALA A 222 6.86 16.29 -12.93
CA ALA A 222 7.90 16.95 -13.69
C ALA A 222 8.06 18.37 -13.16
N LYS A 223 8.93 19.18 -13.78
CA LYS A 223 9.07 20.61 -13.45
C LYS A 223 7.73 21.32 -13.48
N ASP A 224 7.43 22.07 -12.42
CA ASP A 224 6.19 22.84 -12.24
C ASP A 224 4.89 22.00 -12.33
N ARG A 225 4.97 20.69 -12.04
CA ARG A 225 3.88 19.73 -12.04
C ARG A 225 3.79 19.01 -10.67
N PRO A 226 3.26 19.68 -9.65
CA PRO A 226 3.21 19.13 -8.30
C PRO A 226 2.35 17.86 -8.23
N ARG A 227 2.70 17.01 -7.27
CA ARG A 227 1.90 15.86 -6.81
C ARG A 227 1.99 15.77 -5.30
N ASN A 228 1.11 16.50 -4.63
CA ASN A 228 1.04 16.54 -3.18
C ASN A 228 -0.19 15.77 -2.71
N VAL A 229 0.00 14.81 -1.83
CA VAL A 229 -1.08 13.95 -1.32
C VAL A 229 -1.03 13.92 0.19
N ALA A 230 -2.14 14.21 0.83
CA ALA A 230 -2.35 14.07 2.27
C ALA A 230 -3.42 13.03 2.55
N ILE A 231 -3.17 12.12 3.48
CA ILE A 231 -4.12 11.08 3.88
C ILE A 231 -4.19 11.02 5.42
N VAL A 232 -5.41 10.89 5.94
CA VAL A 232 -5.65 10.52 7.34
C VAL A 232 -6.52 9.28 7.36
N MET A 233 -6.13 8.28 8.15
CA MET A 233 -6.86 7.03 8.28
C MET A 233 -7.01 6.64 9.74
N GLY A 234 -8.24 6.28 10.12
CA GLY A 234 -8.55 5.52 11.32
C GLY A 234 -8.79 4.06 10.96
N SER A 235 -8.27 3.14 11.74
CA SER A 235 -8.58 1.72 11.60
C SER A 235 -8.88 1.08 12.95
N TYR A 236 -9.72 0.06 12.91
CA TYR A 236 -10.06 -0.78 14.05
C TYR A 236 -9.99 -2.24 13.64
N GLU A 237 -9.37 -3.06 14.46
CA GLU A 237 -9.33 -4.50 14.23
C GLU A 237 -9.44 -5.26 15.54
N ASN A 238 -10.29 -6.29 15.54
CA ASN A 238 -10.31 -7.34 16.54
C ASN A 238 -10.50 -8.72 15.86
N GLU A 239 -10.73 -9.78 16.63
CA GLU A 239 -10.89 -11.13 16.09
C GLU A 239 -12.06 -11.26 15.11
N ARG A 240 -13.09 -10.43 15.21
CA ARG A 240 -14.34 -10.54 14.45
C ARG A 240 -14.60 -9.41 13.47
N LEU A 241 -13.94 -8.28 13.64
CA LEU A 241 -14.20 -7.08 12.88
C LEU A 241 -12.89 -6.43 12.42
N LEU A 242 -12.88 -5.95 11.19
CA LEU A 242 -11.92 -4.99 10.67
C LEU A 242 -12.68 -3.83 10.07
N GLY A 243 -12.26 -2.62 10.35
CA GLY A 243 -12.83 -1.41 9.75
C GLY A 243 -11.76 -0.35 9.49
N THR A 244 -11.84 0.32 8.34
CA THR A 244 -11.01 1.48 8.01
C THR A 244 -11.85 2.62 7.52
N VAL A 245 -11.50 3.84 7.92
CA VAL A 245 -12.03 5.10 7.37
C VAL A 245 -10.84 5.95 6.96
N GLN A 246 -10.81 6.40 5.71
CA GLN A 246 -9.70 7.13 5.14
C GLN A 246 -10.22 8.40 4.45
N TYR A 247 -9.64 9.56 4.78
CA TYR A 247 -9.81 10.80 4.05
C TYR A 247 -8.53 11.13 3.28
N LEU A 248 -8.69 11.52 2.02
CA LEU A 248 -7.62 11.88 1.11
C LEU A 248 -7.86 13.30 0.56
N SER A 249 -6.81 14.11 0.53
CA SER A 249 -6.75 15.39 -0.18
C SER A 249 -5.49 15.45 -1.02
N ALA A 250 -5.62 15.84 -2.27
CA ALA A 250 -4.48 15.98 -3.18
C ALA A 250 -4.53 17.30 -3.94
N THR A 251 -3.34 17.82 -4.24
CA THR A 251 -3.15 18.88 -5.25
C THR A 251 -2.13 18.37 -6.23
N ASP A 252 -2.56 18.11 -7.46
CA ASP A 252 -1.72 17.50 -8.47
C ASP A 252 -1.91 18.11 -9.85
N ASN A 253 -0.89 18.01 -10.69
CA ASN A 253 -0.91 18.45 -12.08
C ASN A 253 -0.46 17.33 -13.02
N PRO A 254 -1.33 16.38 -13.39
CA PRO A 254 -1.01 15.29 -14.30
C PRO A 254 -0.98 15.76 -15.76
N PHE A 255 -0.08 16.72 -16.07
CA PHE A 255 0.11 17.29 -17.42
C PHE A 255 -1.12 18.04 -17.98
N VAL A 256 -1.92 18.65 -17.11
CA VAL A 256 -3.01 19.57 -17.48
C VAL A 256 -2.59 21.03 -17.33
N ALA A 257 -3.42 21.98 -17.77
CA ALA A 257 -3.08 23.39 -17.81
C ALA A 257 -2.89 24.03 -16.42
N VAL A 258 -3.62 23.53 -15.41
CA VAL A 258 -3.62 24.06 -14.04
C VAL A 258 -3.55 22.93 -13.02
N ASP A 259 -3.16 23.26 -11.80
CA ASP A 259 -3.19 22.30 -10.69
C ASP A 259 -4.63 21.95 -10.33
N VAL A 260 -4.90 20.67 -10.17
CA VAL A 260 -6.21 20.14 -9.80
C VAL A 260 -6.22 19.80 -8.32
N LYS A 261 -7.24 20.25 -7.60
CA LYS A 261 -7.49 19.86 -6.21
C LYS A 261 -8.49 18.73 -6.18
N ARG A 262 -8.12 17.66 -5.50
CA ARG A 262 -8.91 16.42 -5.37
C ARG A 262 -9.17 16.09 -3.92
N ARG A 263 -10.26 15.42 -3.64
CA ARG A 263 -10.54 14.88 -2.31
C ARG A 263 -11.32 13.57 -2.40
N GLY A 264 -11.17 12.75 -1.39
CA GLY A 264 -11.90 11.50 -1.34
C GLY A 264 -12.06 10.97 0.06
N LEU A 265 -13.09 10.14 0.23
CA LEU A 265 -13.39 9.39 1.43
C LEU A 265 -13.53 7.92 1.06
N SER A 266 -12.88 7.05 1.82
CA SER A 266 -13.01 5.60 1.66
C SER A 266 -13.37 4.98 3.00
N PHE A 267 -14.27 4.03 2.94
CA PHE A 267 -14.64 3.15 4.04
C PHE A 267 -14.48 1.70 3.58
N PHE A 268 -13.89 0.86 4.41
CA PHE A 268 -13.86 -0.58 4.23
C PHE A 268 -14.19 -1.26 5.56
N GLY A 269 -15.01 -2.30 5.50
CA GLY A 269 -15.41 -3.10 6.66
C GLY A 269 -15.44 -4.58 6.35
N GLU A 270 -15.02 -5.39 7.32
CA GLU A 270 -15.10 -6.84 7.34
C GLU A 270 -15.73 -7.29 8.65
N GLY A 271 -16.74 -8.16 8.54
CA GLY A 271 -17.26 -8.95 9.66
C GLY A 271 -16.90 -10.40 9.45
N ARG A 272 -16.26 -11.06 10.42
CA ARG A 272 -15.68 -12.39 10.26
C ARG A 272 -15.95 -13.32 11.44
N GLN A 273 -15.96 -14.62 11.19
CA GLN A 273 -16.13 -15.63 12.24
C GLN A 273 -14.91 -15.75 13.15
N GLY A 274 -13.72 -15.43 12.61
CA GLY A 274 -12.42 -15.51 13.26
C GLY A 274 -11.30 -15.22 12.26
N PRO A 275 -10.04 -15.50 12.61
CA PRO A 275 -8.89 -15.35 11.71
C PRO A 275 -9.04 -16.17 10.42
N THR A 276 -9.67 -17.33 10.51
CA THR A 276 -10.07 -18.22 9.42
C THR A 276 -11.60 -18.36 9.36
N GLY A 277 -12.12 -18.99 8.28
CA GLY A 277 -13.55 -19.20 8.07
C GLY A 277 -14.18 -18.08 7.24
N TRP A 278 -15.50 -17.92 7.39
CA TRP A 278 -16.28 -17.00 6.57
C TRP A 278 -16.19 -15.56 7.06
N ALA A 279 -16.19 -14.64 6.09
CA ALA A 279 -16.26 -13.20 6.32
C ALA A 279 -17.19 -12.54 5.30
N GLY A 280 -17.90 -11.49 5.75
CA GLY A 280 -18.62 -10.57 4.89
C GLY A 280 -17.83 -9.27 4.75
N ILE A 281 -17.77 -8.68 3.56
CA ILE A 281 -17.03 -7.46 3.28
C ILE A 281 -17.91 -6.40 2.63
N PHE A 282 -17.64 -5.15 2.97
CA PHE A 282 -18.27 -3.98 2.40
C PHE A 282 -17.23 -2.87 2.19
N GLY A 283 -17.32 -2.17 1.07
CA GLY A 283 -16.50 -0.99 0.77
C GLY A 283 -17.34 0.12 0.14
N LEU A 284 -16.99 1.36 0.47
CA LEU A 284 -17.58 2.57 -0.09
C LEU A 284 -16.47 3.60 -0.33
N ASP A 285 -16.33 4.05 -1.58
CA ASP A 285 -15.46 5.16 -1.93
C ASP A 285 -16.29 6.30 -2.51
N VAL A 286 -15.99 7.51 -2.09
CA VAL A 286 -16.51 8.76 -2.65
C VAL A 286 -15.32 9.62 -3.04
N PHE A 287 -15.23 9.98 -4.30
CA PHE A 287 -14.10 10.73 -4.83
C PHE A 287 -14.57 11.92 -5.66
N VAL A 288 -13.98 13.07 -5.42
CA VAL A 288 -14.15 14.30 -6.18
C VAL A 288 -12.88 14.55 -6.99
N PRO A 289 -12.87 14.21 -8.28
CA PRO A 289 -11.71 14.36 -9.17
C PRO A 289 -11.23 15.78 -9.33
N ASP A 290 -12.14 16.75 -9.35
CA ASP A 290 -11.83 18.17 -9.38
C ASP A 290 -12.82 18.95 -8.49
N VAL A 291 -12.29 19.54 -7.42
CA VAL A 291 -13.10 20.32 -6.46
C VAL A 291 -13.65 21.60 -7.06
N SER A 292 -13.09 22.10 -8.16
CA SER A 292 -13.55 23.30 -8.87
C SER A 292 -14.76 23.06 -9.78
N ILE A 293 -15.09 21.79 -10.03
CA ILE A 293 -16.22 21.40 -10.88
C ILE A 293 -17.39 20.96 -10.00
N ASP A 294 -18.52 21.62 -10.14
CA ASP A 294 -19.73 21.28 -9.40
C ASP A 294 -20.21 19.87 -9.77
N ASN A 295 -20.57 19.09 -8.73
CA ASN A 295 -21.09 17.72 -8.86
C ASN A 295 -20.14 16.71 -9.49
N ASP A 296 -18.83 17.01 -9.61
CA ASP A 296 -17.82 16.03 -10.05
C ASP A 296 -17.53 15.03 -8.94
N THR A 297 -18.45 14.10 -8.71
CA THR A 297 -18.34 13.10 -7.65
C THR A 297 -18.52 11.70 -8.21
N ARG A 298 -17.50 10.86 -8.02
CA ARG A 298 -17.54 9.43 -8.36
C ARG A 298 -17.76 8.60 -7.10
N ARG A 299 -18.52 7.51 -7.22
CA ARG A 299 -18.79 6.59 -6.12
C ARG A 299 -18.49 5.17 -6.53
N ARG A 300 -17.93 4.41 -5.61
CA ARG A 300 -17.68 2.97 -5.79
C ARG A 300 -18.20 2.22 -4.58
N TYR A 301 -18.98 1.20 -4.82
CA TYR A 301 -19.50 0.28 -3.81
C TYR A 301 -18.89 -1.10 -4.05
N LEU A 302 -18.55 -1.77 -2.97
CA LEU A 302 -18.09 -3.16 -2.97
C LEU A 302 -18.88 -3.93 -1.93
N PHE A 303 -19.40 -5.08 -2.34
CA PHE A 303 -20.08 -6.03 -1.47
C PHE A 303 -19.51 -7.42 -1.75
N GLY A 304 -19.24 -8.20 -0.74
CA GLY A 304 -18.70 -9.54 -0.99
C GLY A 304 -18.70 -10.43 0.23
N GLY A 305 -18.27 -11.65 -0.02
CA GLY A 305 -17.96 -12.65 0.98
C GLY A 305 -16.59 -13.24 0.74
N ALA A 306 -15.94 -13.67 1.80
CA ALA A 306 -14.65 -14.31 1.76
C ALA A 306 -14.65 -15.58 2.60
N HIS A 307 -13.78 -16.53 2.25
CA HIS A 307 -13.45 -17.67 3.07
C HIS A 307 -11.94 -17.81 3.16
N TRP A 308 -11.43 -17.83 4.39
CA TRP A 308 -9.99 -17.93 4.66
C TRP A 308 -9.64 -19.25 5.32
N THR A 309 -8.56 -19.85 4.88
CA THR A 309 -8.02 -21.11 5.42
C THR A 309 -6.52 -20.96 5.60
N GLU A 310 -5.98 -21.48 6.68
CA GLU A 310 -4.54 -21.65 6.90
C GLU A 310 -4.14 -23.09 6.60
N ALA A 311 -3.00 -23.27 5.95
CA ALA A 311 -2.44 -24.56 5.60
C ALA A 311 -0.93 -24.54 5.89
N GLY A 312 -0.53 -25.09 7.02
CA GLY A 312 0.86 -25.01 7.48
C GLY A 312 1.30 -23.58 7.74
N THR A 313 2.31 -23.10 6.99
CA THR A 313 2.81 -21.71 7.05
C THR A 313 2.11 -20.79 6.05
N GLY A 314 1.24 -21.34 5.20
CA GLY A 314 0.57 -20.60 4.15
C GLY A 314 -0.87 -20.23 4.50
N ARG A 315 -1.40 -19.30 3.74
CA ARG A 315 -2.80 -18.85 3.79
C ARG A 315 -3.42 -18.94 2.41
N PHE A 316 -4.66 -19.42 2.39
CA PHE A 316 -5.48 -19.47 1.19
C PHE A 316 -6.80 -18.73 1.43
N GLY A 317 -7.17 -17.86 0.50
CA GLY A 317 -8.42 -17.12 0.55
C GLY A 317 -9.18 -17.18 -0.77
N VAL A 318 -10.49 -17.31 -0.67
CA VAL A 318 -11.41 -17.11 -1.81
C VAL A 318 -12.33 -15.96 -1.47
N VAL A 319 -12.44 -15.00 -2.39
CA VAL A 319 -13.30 -13.83 -2.25
C VAL A 319 -14.22 -13.73 -3.45
N VAL A 320 -15.51 -13.60 -3.21
CA VAL A 320 -16.51 -13.29 -4.25
C VAL A 320 -17.08 -11.91 -3.94
N SER A 321 -17.04 -11.02 -4.92
CA SER A 321 -17.47 -9.63 -4.73
C SER A 321 -18.21 -9.07 -5.95
N LEU A 322 -19.15 -8.16 -5.67
CA LEU A 322 -19.80 -7.28 -6.63
C LEU A 322 -19.26 -5.87 -6.43
N VAL A 323 -18.73 -5.29 -7.48
CA VAL A 323 -18.23 -3.90 -7.51
C VAL A 323 -19.12 -3.10 -8.44
N GLN A 324 -19.55 -1.91 -7.98
CA GLN A 324 -20.33 -0.97 -8.78
C GLN A 324 -19.68 0.40 -8.73
N GLU A 325 -19.50 1.03 -9.89
CA GLU A 325 -18.92 2.36 -10.03
C GLU A 325 -19.91 3.30 -10.71
N TYR A 326 -20.03 4.50 -10.15
CA TYR A 326 -20.94 5.54 -10.61
C TYR A 326 -20.15 6.81 -10.93
N GLY A 327 -20.51 7.44 -12.05
CA GLY A 327 -19.94 8.72 -12.50
C GLY A 327 -20.56 9.93 -11.81
N SER A 328 -20.06 11.12 -12.18
CA SER A 328 -20.40 12.41 -11.59
C SER A 328 -21.82 12.88 -11.95
N ALA A 329 -22.24 12.67 -13.19
CA ALA A 329 -23.57 13.10 -13.64
C ALA A 329 -24.64 12.15 -13.10
N SER A 330 -25.30 12.57 -12.02
CA SER A 330 -26.56 11.99 -11.52
C SER A 330 -26.63 10.47 -11.48
N SER A 331 -25.71 9.81 -10.77
CA SER A 331 -25.79 8.38 -10.50
C SER A 331 -25.71 7.49 -11.76
N GLN A 332 -25.08 7.95 -12.84
CA GLN A 332 -24.84 7.10 -14.00
C GLN A 332 -23.94 5.93 -13.61
N LEU A 333 -24.47 4.71 -13.71
CA LEU A 333 -23.69 3.50 -13.55
C LEU A 333 -22.64 3.41 -14.67
N LEU A 334 -21.36 3.35 -14.30
CA LEU A 334 -20.23 3.24 -15.24
C LEU A 334 -19.78 1.79 -15.41
N SER A 335 -19.82 1.02 -14.31
CA SER A 335 -19.36 -0.37 -14.30
C SER A 335 -20.10 -1.15 -13.22
N ARG A 336 -20.41 -2.41 -13.52
CA ARG A 336 -20.89 -3.40 -12.55
C ARG A 336 -20.16 -4.70 -12.79
N ARG A 337 -19.26 -5.07 -11.90
CA ARG A 337 -18.38 -6.20 -12.06
C ARG A 337 -18.58 -7.25 -10.97
N LEU A 338 -18.83 -8.48 -11.39
CA LEU A 338 -18.74 -9.65 -10.52
C LEU A 338 -17.33 -10.22 -10.58
N GLN A 339 -16.74 -10.50 -9.43
CA GLN A 339 -15.38 -11.02 -9.31
C GLN A 339 -15.36 -12.20 -8.36
N ALA A 340 -14.65 -13.27 -8.77
CA ALA A 340 -14.25 -14.37 -7.91
C ALA A 340 -12.73 -14.41 -7.90
N GLN A 341 -12.13 -14.25 -6.75
CA GLN A 341 -10.68 -14.03 -6.59
C GLN A 341 -10.10 -14.99 -5.57
N THR A 342 -8.86 -15.42 -5.79
CA THR A 342 -8.13 -16.25 -4.83
C THR A 342 -6.80 -15.61 -4.49
N LEU A 343 -6.43 -15.69 -3.22
CA LEU A 343 -5.10 -15.42 -2.71
C LEU A 343 -4.49 -16.74 -2.23
N ILE A 344 -3.31 -17.03 -2.75
CA ILE A 344 -2.45 -18.12 -2.28
C ILE A 344 -1.17 -17.46 -1.78
N GLU A 345 -0.84 -17.67 -0.52
CA GLU A 345 0.34 -17.07 0.14
C GLU A 345 1.06 -18.13 0.99
N PHE A 346 2.36 -18.26 0.80
CA PHE A 346 3.22 -19.12 1.63
C PHE A 346 4.68 -18.67 1.67
#